data_9429776fd66316bc19c9b59472fd9694
#
_entry.id   9429776fd66316bc19c9b59472fd9694
#
_cell.length_a   1.000
_cell.length_b   1.000
_cell.length_c   1.000
_cell.angle_alpha   90.00
_cell.angle_beta   90.00
_cell.angle_gamma   90.00
#
_symmetry.space_group_name_H-M   'P 1'
#
loop_
_entity.id
_entity.type
_entity.pdbx_description
1 polymer ?
#
loop_
_entity_poly.entity_id
_entity_poly.type
_entity_poly.pdbx_seq_one_letter_code
_entity_poly.pdbx_strand_id
1 'polypeptide(L)'
;NYMSNKTYDDKWNCTYPKGEPTEVFPNHYGASYIRNVTLKEMETSFFTGSEQALINETTIYTDDTKNNSVYSTTDKLYFAYGDQEDYNHITVGKNSANDLNDGLRIDPSYWGKSVSELFWIRSPFVSNDGIRVLTAWPSKKNPSFNGAQTNNGSLENIRPAFELNSSTILFASAVPSATSTGNLTLQDTDGDGAFTLRYDASKYSKNLGSAVISYDDSKVILTDVPNGTYLVAQNSNGAYAKQITNETEVSASGMNLDNFANCKIWLETTDTANRITYAALAEKEQETAVNIAAGAGLNITSENGVQGVVPNTAITNIIVEAVDGYFLPDGYEDGIQGLNGLTVTNITKNGFTILGTPASDVNITLPPATKAVYSM
;
A
#
# COMPACT_ATOMS: atom_id res chain seq x y z
N ASN A 1 -27.48 -1.57 23.25
CA ASN A 1 -27.44 -2.76 24.15
C ASN A 1 -26.42 -3.75 23.67
N TYR A 2 -25.52 -4.22 24.53
CA TYR A 2 -24.56 -5.27 24.22
C TYR A 2 -25.29 -6.57 23.81
N MET A 3 -26.34 -6.85 24.52
CA MET A 3 -27.27 -7.94 24.23
C MET A 3 -28.67 -7.35 24.05
N SER A 4 -29.27 -7.49 22.88
CA SER A 4 -30.70 -7.14 22.79
C SER A 4 -31.52 -8.15 23.57
N ASN A 5 -32.80 -7.82 23.86
CA ASN A 5 -33.75 -8.74 24.51
C ASN A 5 -34.08 -9.98 23.66
N LYS A 6 -33.34 -10.29 22.60
CA LYS A 6 -33.48 -11.47 21.78
C LYS A 6 -32.70 -12.62 22.39
N THR A 7 -33.33 -13.74 22.51
CA THR A 7 -32.73 -15.06 22.77
C THR A 7 -31.56 -15.27 21.81
N TYR A 8 -30.47 -15.81 22.34
CA TYR A 8 -29.29 -16.21 21.58
C TYR A 8 -29.71 -17.12 20.42
N ASP A 9 -29.22 -16.85 19.23
CA ASP A 9 -29.23 -17.83 18.17
C ASP A 9 -28.26 -18.96 18.54
N ASP A 10 -28.68 -20.20 18.30
CA ASP A 10 -27.98 -21.42 18.71
C ASP A 10 -26.62 -21.65 18.05
N LYS A 11 -26.14 -20.70 17.21
CA LYS A 11 -24.88 -20.80 16.48
C LYS A 11 -24.14 -19.50 16.48
N TRP A 12 -23.20 -19.37 17.41
CA TRP A 12 -22.45 -18.13 17.65
C TRP A 12 -21.27 -17.89 16.71
N ASN A 13 -21.06 -18.77 15.75
CA ASN A 13 -19.94 -18.70 14.82
C ASN A 13 -18.59 -18.46 15.54
N CYS A 14 -18.36 -19.26 16.59
CA CYS A 14 -17.17 -19.25 17.43
C CYS A 14 -16.45 -20.58 17.32
N THR A 15 -15.16 -20.59 17.59
CA THR A 15 -14.38 -21.83 17.65
C THR A 15 -13.87 -22.06 19.08
N TYR A 16 -14.26 -23.19 19.65
CA TYR A 16 -13.81 -23.64 20.96
C TYR A 16 -12.80 -24.77 20.86
N PRO A 17 -11.69 -24.72 21.62
CA PRO A 17 -10.67 -25.79 21.59
C PRO A 17 -11.18 -27.17 22.00
N LYS A 18 -12.23 -27.22 22.83
CA LYS A 18 -12.78 -28.47 23.40
C LYS A 18 -14.22 -28.78 22.96
N GLY A 19 -14.70 -28.11 21.88
CA GLY A 19 -16.08 -28.19 21.42
C GLY A 19 -16.96 -27.11 22.03
N GLU A 20 -18.06 -26.80 21.31
CA GLU A 20 -18.99 -25.75 21.70
C GLU A 20 -19.74 -26.11 23.00
N PRO A 21 -19.87 -25.17 23.95
CA PRO A 21 -20.66 -25.35 25.14
C PRO A 21 -22.17 -25.32 24.82
N THR A 22 -22.97 -25.87 25.70
CA THR A 22 -24.44 -25.85 25.55
C THR A 22 -25.08 -24.54 25.97
N GLU A 23 -24.37 -23.76 26.82
CA GLU A 23 -24.86 -22.48 27.32
C GLU A 23 -23.71 -21.51 27.57
N VAL A 24 -23.96 -20.20 27.38
CA VAL A 24 -23.07 -19.13 27.69
C VAL A 24 -23.73 -18.04 28.52
N PHE A 25 -22.95 -17.19 29.16
CA PHE A 25 -23.47 -16.02 29.88
C PHE A 25 -23.83 -14.86 28.92
N PRO A 26 -24.72 -13.94 29.37
CA PRO A 26 -25.07 -12.73 28.60
C PRO A 26 -23.90 -11.81 28.24
N ASN A 27 -22.74 -12.01 28.83
CA ASN A 27 -21.52 -11.25 28.52
C ASN A 27 -20.63 -11.92 27.44
N HIS A 28 -21.10 -12.97 26.80
CA HIS A 28 -20.36 -13.68 25.78
C HIS A 28 -20.31 -12.87 24.48
N TYR A 29 -19.11 -12.38 24.10
CA TYR A 29 -18.95 -11.54 22.93
C TYR A 29 -19.40 -12.22 21.63
N GLY A 30 -19.00 -13.47 21.43
CA GLY A 30 -19.36 -14.25 20.24
C GLY A 30 -20.86 -14.35 19.99
N ALA A 31 -21.66 -14.46 21.06
CA ALA A 31 -23.12 -14.53 21.00
C ALA A 31 -23.81 -13.16 21.08
N SER A 32 -23.07 -12.07 21.19
CA SER A 32 -23.65 -10.75 21.42
C SER A 32 -24.37 -10.19 20.19
N TYR A 33 -25.46 -9.48 20.41
CA TYR A 33 -26.18 -8.75 19.37
C TYR A 33 -25.27 -7.71 18.71
N ILE A 34 -24.43 -7.06 19.51
CA ILE A 34 -23.54 -6.01 19.03
C ILE A 34 -22.53 -6.56 18.01
N ARG A 35 -21.98 -7.77 18.20
CA ARG A 35 -21.10 -8.42 17.23
C ARG A 35 -21.86 -8.88 15.99
N ASN A 36 -22.95 -9.65 16.20
CA ASN A 36 -23.59 -10.39 15.11
C ASN A 36 -24.50 -9.51 14.24
N VAL A 37 -24.95 -8.37 14.76
CA VAL A 37 -25.83 -7.44 14.04
C VAL A 37 -25.17 -6.09 13.88
N THR A 38 -24.87 -5.37 14.97
CA THR A 38 -24.47 -3.98 14.88
C THR A 38 -23.14 -3.79 14.14
N LEU A 39 -22.10 -4.58 14.47
CA LEU A 39 -20.82 -4.47 13.77
C LEU A 39 -20.93 -4.90 12.30
N LYS A 40 -21.78 -5.87 11.97
CA LYS A 40 -22.02 -6.26 10.58
C LYS A 40 -22.77 -5.19 9.78
N GLU A 41 -23.74 -4.52 10.41
CA GLU A 41 -24.40 -3.35 9.80
C GLU A 41 -23.42 -2.19 9.60
N MET A 42 -22.54 -1.93 10.57
CA MET A 42 -21.48 -0.90 10.44
C MET A 42 -20.52 -1.24 9.30
N GLU A 43 -20.09 -2.49 9.16
CA GLU A 43 -19.23 -2.93 8.07
C GLU A 43 -19.81 -2.56 6.70
N THR A 44 -21.10 -2.73 6.52
CA THR A 44 -21.77 -2.49 5.23
C THR A 44 -22.25 -1.06 5.03
N SER A 45 -22.51 -0.30 6.09
CA SER A 45 -23.05 1.05 6.01
C SER A 45 -21.99 2.15 6.09
N PHE A 46 -20.85 1.91 6.77
CA PHE A 46 -19.79 2.89 6.90
C PHE A 46 -18.65 2.72 5.90
N PHE A 47 -18.49 1.53 5.33
CA PHE A 47 -17.43 1.24 4.38
C PHE A 47 -18.00 0.89 3.01
N THR A 48 -17.45 1.50 1.96
CA THR A 48 -17.71 1.09 0.58
C THR A 48 -17.21 -0.34 0.33
N GLY A 49 -17.67 -0.99 -0.72
CA GLY A 49 -17.18 -2.33 -1.08
C GLY A 49 -15.65 -2.39 -1.28
N SER A 50 -15.08 -1.31 -1.81
CA SER A 50 -13.62 -1.17 -1.96
C SER A 50 -12.90 -1.07 -0.62
N GLU A 51 -13.42 -0.30 0.32
CA GLU A 51 -12.86 -0.17 1.67
C GLU A 51 -13.00 -1.47 2.46
N GLN A 52 -14.14 -2.16 2.36
CA GLN A 52 -14.33 -3.48 2.97
C GLN A 52 -13.32 -4.52 2.49
N ALA A 53 -12.88 -4.43 1.22
CA ALA A 53 -11.85 -5.31 0.66
C ALA A 53 -10.45 -5.06 1.23
N LEU A 54 -10.20 -3.89 1.82
CA LEU A 54 -8.94 -3.55 2.49
C LEU A 54 -8.88 -4.05 3.93
N ILE A 55 -10.05 -4.36 4.52
CA ILE A 55 -10.15 -4.81 5.91
C ILE A 55 -9.96 -6.33 5.95
N ASN A 56 -8.94 -6.78 6.66
CA ASN A 56 -8.66 -8.19 6.86
C ASN A 56 -9.69 -8.82 7.80
N GLU A 57 -10.01 -10.09 7.56
CA GLU A 57 -10.63 -10.93 8.58
C GLU A 57 -9.59 -11.25 9.65
N THR A 58 -9.88 -10.88 10.89
CA THR A 58 -8.96 -11.04 12.02
C THR A 58 -9.53 -12.05 13.01
N THR A 59 -8.75 -13.07 13.34
CA THR A 59 -9.09 -14.02 14.39
C THR A 59 -8.64 -13.48 15.73
N ILE A 60 -9.59 -13.30 16.63
CA ILE A 60 -9.39 -12.81 18.00
C ILE A 60 -9.91 -13.82 19.01
N TYR A 61 -9.33 -13.82 20.22
CA TYR A 61 -9.67 -14.70 21.31
C TYR A 61 -10.35 -13.94 22.44
N THR A 62 -11.28 -14.61 23.13
CA THR A 62 -12.06 -14.00 24.21
C THR A 62 -12.39 -15.06 25.26
N ASP A 63 -12.47 -14.66 26.53
CA ASP A 63 -12.88 -15.50 27.63
C ASP A 63 -14.35 -15.90 27.54
N ASP A 64 -14.62 -17.15 27.87
CA ASP A 64 -15.94 -17.63 28.27
C ASP A 64 -15.96 -17.85 29.79
N THR A 65 -16.47 -16.88 30.50
CA THR A 65 -16.48 -16.91 31.98
C THR A 65 -17.43 -17.95 32.57
N LYS A 66 -18.42 -18.43 31.81
CA LYS A 66 -19.30 -19.51 32.24
C LYS A 66 -18.61 -20.87 32.21
N ASN A 67 -17.85 -21.13 31.15
CA ASN A 67 -17.28 -22.44 30.88
C ASN A 67 -15.80 -22.52 31.24
N ASN A 68 -15.24 -21.43 31.83
CA ASN A 68 -13.84 -21.29 32.16
C ASN A 68 -12.91 -21.73 31.01
N SER A 69 -13.15 -21.17 29.86
CA SER A 69 -12.44 -21.48 28.63
C SER A 69 -12.24 -20.23 27.77
N VAL A 70 -11.45 -20.37 26.72
CA VAL A 70 -11.21 -19.33 25.73
C VAL A 70 -11.76 -19.82 24.39
N TYR A 71 -12.40 -18.94 23.65
CA TYR A 71 -12.88 -19.18 22.29
C TYR A 71 -12.34 -18.11 21.33
N SER A 72 -12.38 -18.43 20.06
CA SER A 72 -12.03 -17.47 19.01
C SER A 72 -13.23 -17.10 18.14
N THR A 73 -13.19 -15.89 17.61
CA THR A 73 -14.09 -15.41 16.56
C THR A 73 -13.25 -14.81 15.44
N THR A 74 -13.76 -14.87 14.21
CA THR A 74 -13.12 -14.24 13.03
C THR A 74 -14.07 -13.20 12.48
N ASP A 75 -13.62 -11.94 12.51
CA ASP A 75 -14.43 -10.77 12.16
C ASP A 75 -13.57 -9.71 11.47
N LYS A 76 -14.18 -8.91 10.60
CA LYS A 76 -13.54 -7.71 10.05
C LYS A 76 -13.53 -6.57 11.05
N LEU A 77 -14.69 -6.31 11.67
CA LEU A 77 -14.81 -5.33 12.76
C LEU A 77 -14.98 -6.05 14.07
N TYR A 78 -14.21 -5.70 15.08
CA TYR A 78 -14.26 -6.32 16.39
C TYR A 78 -14.00 -5.33 17.51
N PHE A 79 -14.27 -5.67 18.75
CA PHE A 79 -13.96 -4.84 19.90
C PHE A 79 -12.59 -5.16 20.48
N ALA A 80 -11.95 -4.13 21.03
CA ALA A 80 -10.74 -4.29 21.82
C ALA A 80 -10.98 -5.19 23.04
N TYR A 81 -9.91 -5.78 23.56
CA TYR A 81 -9.87 -6.51 24.82
C TYR A 81 -9.19 -5.64 25.88
N GLY A 82 -9.63 -5.72 27.13
CA GLY A 82 -9.00 -5.07 28.27
C GLY A 82 -9.06 -5.97 29.48
N ASP A 83 -7.95 -6.01 30.24
CA ASP A 83 -7.87 -6.79 31.48
C ASP A 83 -8.11 -5.87 32.69
N GLN A 84 -8.87 -6.36 33.66
CA GLN A 84 -9.05 -5.65 34.92
C GLN A 84 -7.76 -5.55 35.76
N GLU A 85 -6.82 -6.45 35.57
CA GLU A 85 -5.55 -6.43 36.29
C GLU A 85 -4.52 -5.49 35.65
N ASP A 86 -4.68 -5.15 34.35
CA ASP A 86 -3.88 -4.18 33.61
C ASP A 86 -4.74 -3.00 33.13
N TYR A 87 -5.08 -2.11 34.04
CA TYR A 87 -5.93 -0.93 33.74
C TYR A 87 -5.31 0.10 32.78
N ASN A 88 -4.06 -0.12 32.36
CA ASN A 88 -3.33 0.89 31.61
C ASN A 88 -3.40 0.70 30.10
N HIS A 89 -3.86 -0.48 29.62
CA HIS A 89 -3.80 -0.79 28.21
C HIS A 89 -5.07 -1.47 27.72
N ILE A 90 -5.36 -1.24 26.46
CA ILE A 90 -6.36 -1.96 25.70
C ILE A 90 -5.63 -2.66 24.56
N THR A 91 -5.94 -3.92 24.36
CA THR A 91 -5.34 -4.72 23.29
C THR A 91 -6.26 -4.75 22.09
N VAL A 92 -5.73 -4.40 20.92
CA VAL A 92 -6.38 -4.54 19.62
C VAL A 92 -5.55 -5.46 18.72
N GLY A 93 -6.21 -5.99 17.69
CA GLY A 93 -5.57 -6.87 16.74
C GLY A 93 -5.52 -8.32 17.23
N LYS A 94 -4.63 -9.05 16.62
CA LYS A 94 -4.48 -10.48 16.81
C LYS A 94 -3.91 -10.77 18.20
N ASN A 95 -4.65 -11.51 19.01
CA ASN A 95 -4.21 -12.04 20.30
C ASN A 95 -4.16 -13.57 20.27
N SER A 96 -3.79 -14.21 21.35
CA SER A 96 -3.65 -15.66 21.42
C SER A 96 -4.57 -16.30 22.48
N ALA A 97 -4.84 -17.59 22.34
CA ALA A 97 -5.62 -18.34 23.34
C ALA A 97 -4.91 -18.46 24.70
N ASN A 98 -3.60 -18.31 24.73
CA ASN A 98 -2.79 -18.45 25.95
C ASN A 98 -2.51 -17.08 26.62
N ASP A 99 -2.65 -15.99 25.86
CA ASP A 99 -2.49 -14.63 26.36
C ASP A 99 -3.45 -13.72 25.59
N LEU A 100 -4.55 -13.35 26.24
CA LEU A 100 -5.55 -12.47 25.64
C LEU A 100 -5.08 -11.03 25.50
N ASN A 101 -3.99 -10.66 26.19
CA ASN A 101 -3.32 -9.37 26.06
C ASN A 101 -2.23 -9.37 24.99
N ASP A 102 -1.99 -10.50 24.31
CA ASP A 102 -1.08 -10.60 23.15
C ASP A 102 -1.70 -9.92 21.92
N GLY A 103 -1.29 -8.72 21.66
CA GLY A 103 -1.76 -7.89 20.56
C GLY A 103 -1.16 -6.49 20.66
N LEU A 104 -1.60 -5.58 19.78
CA LEU A 104 -1.18 -4.20 19.84
C LEU A 104 -1.77 -3.53 21.09
N ARG A 105 -0.92 -3.23 22.05
CA ARG A 105 -1.29 -2.48 23.25
C ARG A 105 -1.44 -1.02 22.91
N ILE A 106 -2.60 -0.47 23.15
CA ILE A 106 -2.90 0.96 22.95
C ILE A 106 -3.12 1.60 24.30
N ASP A 107 -2.34 2.63 24.60
CA ASP A 107 -2.61 3.51 25.71
C ASP A 107 -3.90 4.29 25.41
N PRO A 108 -4.92 4.20 26.26
CA PRO A 108 -6.18 4.92 26.08
C PRO A 108 -6.04 6.43 25.97
N SER A 109 -4.95 7.03 26.42
CA SER A 109 -4.66 8.45 26.25
C SER A 109 -4.50 8.87 24.79
N TYR A 110 -4.17 7.94 23.89
CA TYR A 110 -4.11 8.18 22.44
C TYR A 110 -5.49 8.17 21.74
N TRP A 111 -6.56 7.89 22.45
CA TRP A 111 -7.90 7.73 21.86
C TRP A 111 -8.66 9.03 21.67
N GLY A 112 -7.93 10.13 21.54
CA GLY A 112 -8.43 11.44 21.21
C GLY A 112 -8.85 12.28 22.42
N LYS A 113 -8.53 13.56 22.36
CA LYS A 113 -8.82 14.53 23.42
C LYS A 113 -10.32 14.80 23.66
N SER A 114 -11.19 14.32 22.77
CA SER A 114 -12.61 14.66 22.74
C SER A 114 -13.55 13.61 23.32
N VAL A 115 -13.05 12.43 23.73
CA VAL A 115 -13.93 11.35 24.16
C VAL A 115 -13.92 11.22 25.67
N SER A 116 -14.95 11.77 26.27
CA SER A 116 -15.25 11.66 27.70
C SER A 116 -16.21 10.52 28.02
N GLU A 117 -16.57 9.69 27.03
CA GLU A 117 -17.65 8.74 27.16
C GLU A 117 -17.15 7.29 27.13
N LEU A 118 -17.80 6.45 27.92
CA LEU A 118 -17.55 5.01 27.97
C LEU A 118 -17.86 4.35 26.63
N PHE A 119 -17.09 3.35 26.28
CA PHE A 119 -17.35 2.51 25.11
C PHE A 119 -17.17 1.03 25.44
N TRP A 120 -17.88 0.20 24.70
CA TRP A 120 -17.84 -1.25 24.86
C TRP A 120 -16.48 -1.83 24.45
N ILE A 121 -15.98 -2.76 25.27
CA ILE A 121 -14.92 -3.70 24.89
C ILE A 121 -15.45 -5.14 24.98
N ARG A 122 -14.70 -6.13 24.46
CA ARG A 122 -15.20 -7.51 24.39
C ARG A 122 -14.96 -8.33 25.67
N SER A 123 -14.27 -7.77 26.66
CA SER A 123 -13.90 -8.49 27.88
C SER A 123 -15.10 -8.78 28.76
N PRO A 124 -15.41 -10.06 29.04
CA PRO A 124 -16.46 -10.40 29.99
C PRO A 124 -16.01 -10.16 31.43
N PHE A 125 -16.95 -9.81 32.26
CA PHE A 125 -16.70 -9.58 33.67
C PHE A 125 -17.80 -10.21 34.51
N VAL A 126 -17.41 -10.90 35.59
CA VAL A 126 -18.33 -11.46 36.55
C VAL A 126 -17.97 -10.92 37.94
N SER A 127 -18.92 -10.25 38.59
CA SER A 127 -18.78 -9.76 39.94
C SER A 127 -19.83 -10.40 40.86
N ASN A 128 -19.71 -10.15 42.16
CA ASN A 128 -20.70 -10.57 43.13
C ASN A 128 -22.12 -9.96 42.84
N ASP A 129 -22.13 -8.85 42.10
CA ASP A 129 -23.37 -8.13 41.76
C ASP A 129 -23.94 -8.51 40.39
N GLY A 130 -23.35 -9.46 39.68
CA GLY A 130 -23.88 -9.98 38.43
C GLY A 130 -22.90 -10.13 37.27
N ILE A 131 -23.46 -10.50 36.13
CA ILE A 131 -22.75 -10.75 34.88
C ILE A 131 -22.70 -9.45 34.09
N ARG A 132 -21.49 -9.02 33.71
CA ARG A 132 -21.23 -7.73 33.06
C ARG A 132 -20.24 -7.88 31.90
N VAL A 133 -20.15 -6.85 31.07
CA VAL A 133 -19.07 -6.64 30.11
C VAL A 133 -18.30 -5.40 30.53
N LEU A 134 -17.01 -5.41 30.33
CA LEU A 134 -16.20 -4.22 30.60
C LEU A 134 -16.47 -3.14 29.56
N THR A 135 -16.46 -1.92 30.04
CA THR A 135 -16.41 -0.70 29.23
C THR A 135 -15.13 0.05 29.57
N ALA A 136 -14.51 0.66 28.57
CA ALA A 136 -13.33 1.46 28.77
C ALA A 136 -13.68 2.95 28.78
N TRP A 137 -13.05 3.68 29.71
CA TRP A 137 -13.15 5.14 29.79
C TRP A 137 -11.79 5.75 29.47
N PRO A 138 -11.64 6.46 28.36
CA PRO A 138 -10.42 7.15 28.02
C PRO A 138 -10.26 8.39 28.91
N SER A 139 -9.63 8.24 30.05
CA SER A 139 -9.24 9.36 30.89
C SER A 139 -7.77 9.68 30.64
N LYS A 140 -7.43 10.97 30.56
CA LYS A 140 -6.06 11.46 30.30
C LYS A 140 -4.98 11.01 31.29
N LYS A 141 -5.34 10.41 32.42
CA LYS A 141 -4.40 10.04 33.47
C LYS A 141 -4.51 8.61 33.99
N ASN A 142 -5.69 8.01 33.94
CA ASN A 142 -5.92 6.63 34.34
C ASN A 142 -7.09 6.10 33.55
N PRO A 143 -6.88 5.27 32.53
CA PRO A 143 -7.98 4.53 31.92
C PRO A 143 -8.64 3.69 33.02
N SER A 144 -9.94 3.76 33.13
CA SER A 144 -10.71 2.94 34.06
C SER A 144 -11.61 2.02 33.28
N PHE A 145 -11.71 0.78 33.74
CA PHE A 145 -12.70 -0.16 33.24
C PHE A 145 -13.88 -0.22 34.20
N ASN A 146 -15.07 -0.07 33.66
CA ASN A 146 -16.31 -0.25 34.43
C ASN A 146 -17.05 -1.47 33.89
N GLY A 147 -17.61 -2.26 34.80
CA GLY A 147 -18.54 -3.33 34.41
C GLY A 147 -19.91 -2.75 34.11
N ALA A 148 -20.34 -2.80 32.85
CA ALA A 148 -21.70 -2.42 32.46
C ALA A 148 -22.60 -3.63 32.32
N GLN A 149 -23.88 -3.50 32.71
CA GLN A 149 -24.86 -4.58 32.59
C GLN A 149 -25.20 -4.83 31.12
N THR A 150 -25.19 -6.09 30.71
CA THR A 150 -25.39 -6.50 29.32
C THR A 150 -26.82 -6.34 28.83
N ASN A 151 -27.80 -6.33 29.74
CA ASN A 151 -29.23 -6.38 29.44
C ASN A 151 -30.03 -5.15 29.89
N ASN A 152 -29.41 -4.15 30.48
CA ASN A 152 -30.13 -3.10 31.22
C ASN A 152 -30.10 -1.72 30.56
N GLY A 153 -30.16 -1.63 29.24
CA GLY A 153 -30.32 -0.34 28.54
C GLY A 153 -29.15 0.62 28.64
N SER A 154 -27.99 0.19 29.16
CA SER A 154 -26.78 0.99 29.11
C SER A 154 -26.43 1.28 27.65
N LEU A 155 -26.47 2.54 27.27
CA LEU A 155 -26.12 3.01 25.94
C LEU A 155 -24.67 3.51 26.02
N GLU A 156 -23.73 2.65 25.69
CA GLU A 156 -22.33 3.03 25.59
C GLU A 156 -21.92 3.20 24.13
N ASN A 157 -20.91 3.96 23.86
CA ASN A 157 -20.41 4.17 22.52
C ASN A 157 -19.81 2.89 21.94
N ILE A 158 -19.77 2.83 20.62
CA ILE A 158 -19.19 1.74 19.84
C ILE A 158 -17.91 2.21 19.19
N ARG A 159 -16.80 1.53 19.50
CA ARG A 159 -15.47 1.76 18.89
C ARG A 159 -14.92 0.45 18.37
N PRO A 160 -15.22 0.10 17.13
CA PRO A 160 -14.63 -1.07 16.52
C PRO A 160 -13.17 -0.85 16.20
N ALA A 161 -12.40 -1.92 16.31
CA ALA A 161 -11.08 -2.05 15.75
C ALA A 161 -11.14 -2.91 14.47
N PHE A 162 -10.15 -2.77 13.60
CA PHE A 162 -9.98 -3.59 12.40
C PHE A 162 -8.51 -3.59 11.97
N GLU A 163 -8.12 -4.58 11.21
CA GLU A 163 -6.80 -4.65 10.58
C GLU A 163 -6.88 -4.34 9.10
N LEU A 164 -5.99 -3.47 8.63
CA LEU A 164 -5.88 -3.15 7.21
C LEU A 164 -4.81 -3.99 6.52
N ASN A 165 -5.08 -4.34 5.28
CA ASN A 165 -4.07 -4.91 4.39
C ASN A 165 -3.05 -3.84 4.00
N SER A 166 -1.93 -3.81 4.71
CA SER A 166 -0.89 -2.80 4.51
C SER A 166 -0.24 -2.84 3.12
N SER A 167 -0.33 -3.96 2.40
CA SER A 167 0.25 -4.08 1.05
C SER A 167 -0.45 -3.19 0.01
N THR A 168 -1.67 -2.76 0.31
CA THR A 168 -2.47 -1.87 -0.54
C THR A 168 -2.44 -0.41 -0.08
N ILE A 169 -1.85 -0.12 1.06
CA ILE A 169 -1.71 1.24 1.57
C ILE A 169 -0.52 1.91 0.89
N LEU A 170 -0.77 2.99 0.15
CA LEU A 170 0.26 3.78 -0.50
C LEU A 170 0.93 4.75 0.47
N PHE A 171 0.11 5.47 1.24
CA PHE A 171 0.57 6.51 2.13
C PHE A 171 -0.48 6.82 3.21
N ALA A 172 -0.02 7.23 4.39
CA ALA A 172 -0.85 7.83 5.42
C ALA A 172 -0.36 9.23 5.73
N SER A 173 -1.25 10.22 5.83
CA SER A 173 -0.91 11.57 6.24
C SER A 173 -1.84 12.04 7.35
N ALA A 174 -1.32 12.88 8.25
CA ALA A 174 -2.14 13.50 9.27
C ALA A 174 -3.18 14.44 8.65
N VAL A 175 -4.35 14.53 9.26
CA VAL A 175 -5.35 15.57 8.99
C VAL A 175 -4.88 16.85 9.71
N PRO A 176 -4.88 18.04 9.09
CA PRO A 176 -5.52 18.46 7.85
C PRO A 176 -4.65 18.42 6.59
N SER A 177 -3.43 17.91 6.64
CA SER A 177 -2.52 17.90 5.48
C SER A 177 -2.96 16.96 4.34
N ALA A 178 -4.03 16.21 4.54
CA ALA A 178 -4.53 15.19 3.61
C ALA A 178 -4.81 15.72 2.19
N THR A 179 -5.17 16.98 2.06
CA THR A 179 -5.60 17.59 0.80
C THR A 179 -4.73 18.75 0.35
N SER A 180 -3.68 19.09 1.12
CA SER A 180 -2.79 20.20 0.78
C SER A 180 -1.86 19.82 -0.38
N THR A 181 -1.52 20.82 -1.21
CA THR A 181 -0.41 20.73 -2.15
C THR A 181 0.91 21.03 -1.45
N GLY A 182 2.02 20.56 -2.01
CA GLY A 182 3.34 20.71 -1.41
C GLY A 182 3.69 19.57 -0.45
N ASN A 183 4.35 19.89 0.64
CA ASN A 183 4.79 18.86 1.59
C ASN A 183 3.63 18.27 2.39
N LEU A 184 3.46 16.95 2.33
CA LEU A 184 2.48 16.20 3.12
C LEU A 184 3.17 15.65 4.38
N THR A 185 2.68 16.03 5.54
CA THR A 185 3.25 15.58 6.81
C THR A 185 2.70 14.23 7.27
N LEU A 186 3.57 13.43 7.91
CA LEU A 186 3.18 12.22 8.65
C LEU A 186 2.89 12.51 10.12
N GLN A 187 3.22 13.71 10.60
CA GLN A 187 3.07 14.05 12.01
C GLN A 187 1.64 14.52 12.30
N ASP A 188 1.04 13.94 13.31
CA ASP A 188 -0.20 14.42 13.90
C ASP A 188 0.11 15.64 14.77
N THR A 189 0.05 16.83 14.18
CA THR A 189 0.37 18.09 14.87
C THR A 189 -0.71 18.52 15.86
N ASP A 190 -1.93 18.06 15.63
CA ASP A 190 -3.08 18.42 16.47
C ASP A 190 -3.25 17.44 17.63
N GLY A 191 -2.64 16.26 17.51
CA GLY A 191 -2.66 15.21 18.51
C GLY A 191 -4.04 14.60 18.70
N ASP A 192 -4.87 14.58 17.63
CA ASP A 192 -6.18 13.94 17.64
C ASP A 192 -6.13 12.48 17.18
N GLY A 193 -4.98 12.02 16.66
CA GLY A 193 -4.76 10.67 16.18
C GLY A 193 -5.46 10.36 14.85
N ALA A 194 -5.91 11.39 14.13
CA ALA A 194 -6.61 11.20 12.86
C ALA A 194 -5.65 11.21 11.67
N PHE A 195 -5.81 10.23 10.77
CA PHE A 195 -5.01 10.10 9.56
C PHE A 195 -5.89 9.82 8.36
N THR A 196 -5.51 10.38 7.22
CA THR A 196 -6.07 10.02 5.92
C THR A 196 -5.19 8.94 5.29
N LEU A 197 -5.80 7.81 4.95
CA LEU A 197 -5.13 6.71 4.27
C LEU A 197 -5.34 6.82 2.75
N ARG A 198 -4.25 6.66 2.00
CA ARG A 198 -4.29 6.50 0.55
C ARG A 198 -4.00 5.05 0.23
N TYR A 199 -4.92 4.40 -0.43
CA TYR A 199 -4.78 3.03 -0.85
C TYR A 199 -4.81 2.92 -2.37
N ASP A 200 -4.16 1.90 -2.90
CA ASP A 200 -4.16 1.64 -4.35
C ASP A 200 -5.53 1.14 -4.80
N ALA A 201 -6.29 2.04 -5.38
CA ALA A 201 -7.61 1.78 -5.96
C ALA A 201 -7.56 1.57 -7.48
N SER A 202 -6.41 1.34 -8.08
CA SER A 202 -6.25 1.16 -9.53
C SER A 202 -7.13 0.05 -10.12
N LYS A 203 -7.54 -0.91 -9.29
CA LYS A 203 -8.45 -2.00 -9.65
C LYS A 203 -9.94 -1.63 -9.56
N TYR A 204 -10.26 -0.46 -9.03
CA TYR A 204 -11.63 -0.04 -8.75
C TYR A 204 -12.02 1.15 -9.64
N SER A 205 -12.47 0.87 -10.80
CA SER A 205 -13.32 1.57 -11.78
C SER A 205 -13.31 3.10 -11.90
N LYS A 206 -12.59 3.92 -11.12
CA LYS A 206 -12.48 5.34 -11.41
C LYS A 206 -11.26 5.58 -12.29
N ASN A 207 -11.50 6.06 -13.51
CA ASN A 207 -10.42 6.43 -14.40
C ASN A 207 -9.80 7.76 -13.92
N LEU A 208 -8.61 7.69 -13.37
CA LEU A 208 -7.77 8.86 -13.01
C LEU A 208 -6.78 9.22 -14.11
N GLY A 209 -6.84 8.54 -15.27
CA GLY A 209 -5.76 8.55 -16.23
C GLY A 209 -4.60 7.66 -15.79
N SER A 210 -3.44 7.87 -16.37
CA SER A 210 -2.24 7.15 -15.99
C SER A 210 -1.06 8.11 -15.78
N ALA A 211 -0.17 7.75 -14.84
CA ALA A 211 1.10 8.40 -14.63
C ALA A 211 2.22 7.37 -14.86
N VAL A 212 3.20 7.72 -15.67
CA VAL A 212 4.34 6.87 -16.00
C VAL A 212 5.62 7.66 -15.75
N ILE A 213 6.54 7.08 -14.97
CA ILE A 213 7.84 7.71 -14.68
C ILE A 213 8.78 7.42 -15.84
N SER A 214 9.46 8.44 -16.37
CA SER A 214 10.49 8.22 -17.38
C SER A 214 11.66 7.40 -16.83
N TYR A 215 12.37 6.69 -17.73
CA TYR A 215 13.46 5.79 -17.33
C TYR A 215 14.66 6.50 -16.65
N ASP A 216 14.86 7.80 -16.92
CA ASP A 216 15.89 8.62 -16.27
C ASP A 216 15.43 9.21 -14.93
N ASP A 217 14.25 8.86 -14.49
CA ASP A 217 13.60 9.32 -13.27
C ASP A 217 13.46 10.87 -13.19
N SER A 218 13.58 11.60 -14.32
CA SER A 218 13.53 13.07 -14.31
C SER A 218 12.13 13.66 -14.34
N LYS A 219 11.14 12.89 -14.87
CA LYS A 219 9.80 13.37 -15.07
C LYS A 219 8.75 12.26 -15.02
N VAL A 220 7.53 12.67 -14.73
CA VAL A 220 6.32 11.82 -14.82
C VAL A 220 5.54 12.26 -16.06
N ILE A 221 5.23 11.31 -16.93
CA ILE A 221 4.35 11.50 -18.08
C ILE A 221 2.91 11.23 -17.64
N LEU A 222 2.01 12.11 -18.00
CA LEU A 222 0.59 12.07 -17.63
C LEU A 222 -0.26 11.82 -18.87
N THR A 223 -1.06 10.77 -18.87
CA THR A 223 -1.96 10.42 -19.96
C THR A 223 -3.41 10.44 -19.49
N ASP A 224 -4.24 11.25 -20.14
CA ASP A 224 -5.68 11.37 -19.84
C ASP A 224 -6.01 11.69 -18.37
N VAL A 225 -5.08 12.34 -17.64
CA VAL A 225 -5.28 12.71 -16.24
C VAL A 225 -6.28 13.86 -16.15
N PRO A 226 -7.40 13.70 -15.42
CA PRO A 226 -8.39 14.77 -15.27
C PRO A 226 -7.82 15.96 -14.50
N ASN A 227 -8.21 17.17 -14.90
CA ASN A 227 -7.89 18.38 -14.15
C ASN A 227 -8.41 18.30 -12.71
N GLY A 228 -7.61 18.80 -11.78
CA GLY A 228 -7.92 18.73 -10.35
C GLY A 228 -7.44 17.45 -9.66
N THR A 229 -6.95 16.46 -10.42
CA THR A 229 -6.25 15.31 -9.86
C THR A 229 -4.91 15.77 -9.24
N TYR A 230 -4.48 15.13 -8.17
CA TYR A 230 -3.18 15.37 -7.55
C TYR A 230 -2.19 14.30 -7.97
N LEU A 231 -1.02 14.71 -8.42
CA LEU A 231 0.16 13.85 -8.53
C LEU A 231 0.89 13.89 -7.18
N VAL A 232 1.16 12.74 -6.60
CA VAL A 232 1.89 12.63 -5.33
C VAL A 232 3.14 11.79 -5.53
N ALA A 233 4.26 12.27 -5.00
CA ALA A 233 5.52 11.56 -4.96
C ALA A 233 6.05 11.48 -3.53
N GLN A 234 6.42 10.27 -3.08
CA GLN A 234 6.94 10.00 -1.74
C GLN A 234 8.28 9.28 -1.83
N ASN A 235 9.26 9.74 -1.07
CA ASN A 235 10.54 9.07 -0.81
C ASN A 235 10.86 9.06 0.70
N SER A 236 12.10 8.70 1.06
CA SER A 236 12.54 8.69 2.47
C SER A 236 12.53 10.06 3.15
N ASN A 237 12.54 11.16 2.38
CA ASN A 237 12.62 12.53 2.89
C ASN A 237 11.23 13.16 3.12
N GLY A 238 10.18 12.54 2.57
CA GLY A 238 8.82 13.04 2.69
C GLY A 238 7.95 12.72 1.48
N ALA A 239 6.77 13.32 1.46
CA ALA A 239 5.85 13.24 0.34
C ALA A 239 5.45 14.63 -0.13
N TYR A 240 5.29 14.80 -1.45
CA TYR A 240 4.90 16.04 -2.09
C TYR A 240 3.72 15.80 -3.02
N ALA A 241 2.78 16.72 -3.02
CA ALA A 241 1.61 16.69 -3.90
C ALA A 241 1.58 17.94 -4.79
N LYS A 242 1.23 17.74 -6.05
CA LYS A 242 0.98 18.80 -7.04
C LYS A 242 -0.36 18.58 -7.71
N GLN A 243 -1.23 19.60 -7.69
CA GLN A 243 -2.48 19.55 -8.43
C GLN A 243 -2.21 19.72 -9.93
N ILE A 244 -2.80 18.84 -10.73
CA ILE A 244 -2.72 18.85 -12.18
C ILE A 244 -3.82 19.75 -12.73
N THR A 245 -3.45 20.68 -13.59
CA THR A 245 -4.39 21.62 -14.25
C THR A 245 -4.52 21.37 -15.74
N ASN A 246 -3.45 21.17 -16.46
CA ASN A 246 -3.43 20.81 -17.89
C ASN A 246 -2.07 20.19 -18.28
N GLU A 247 -1.25 19.84 -17.31
CA GLU A 247 0.06 19.29 -17.58
C GLU A 247 -0.04 17.90 -18.19
N THR A 248 0.76 17.65 -19.22
CA THR A 248 0.99 16.32 -19.81
C THR A 248 2.27 15.68 -19.26
N GLU A 249 3.09 16.45 -18.56
CA GLU A 249 4.26 15.97 -17.84
C GLU A 249 4.55 16.86 -16.63
N VAL A 250 5.20 16.29 -15.63
CA VAL A 250 5.67 16.98 -14.43
C VAL A 250 7.11 16.58 -14.18
N SER A 251 8.02 17.57 -14.16
CA SER A 251 9.42 17.35 -13.80
C SER A 251 9.57 17.17 -12.28
N ALA A 252 10.62 16.46 -11.85
CA ALA A 252 10.95 16.31 -10.44
C ALA A 252 11.15 17.68 -9.76
N SER A 253 11.85 18.61 -10.43
CA SER A 253 12.02 19.97 -9.93
C SER A 253 10.71 20.74 -9.77
N GLY A 254 9.71 20.46 -10.59
CA GLY A 254 8.36 21.01 -10.46
C GLY A 254 7.58 20.52 -9.22
N MET A 255 8.12 19.51 -8.53
CA MET A 255 7.63 18.98 -7.24
C MET A 255 8.63 19.20 -6.10
N ASN A 256 9.65 20.04 -6.27
CA ASN A 256 10.74 20.25 -5.31
C ASN A 256 11.52 18.97 -4.96
N LEU A 257 11.71 18.09 -5.94
CA LEU A 257 12.50 16.88 -5.86
C LEU A 257 13.68 16.96 -6.83
N ASP A 258 14.81 16.34 -6.48
CA ASP A 258 15.97 16.24 -7.37
C ASP A 258 15.70 15.28 -8.53
N ASN A 259 15.06 14.16 -8.24
CA ASN A 259 14.62 13.14 -9.20
C ASN A 259 13.50 12.28 -8.61
N PHE A 260 12.91 11.43 -9.42
CA PHE A 260 11.90 10.45 -8.99
C PHE A 260 12.47 9.07 -8.65
N ALA A 261 13.79 8.89 -8.71
CA ALA A 261 14.44 7.66 -8.30
C ALA A 261 14.03 7.31 -6.85
N ASN A 262 13.65 6.07 -6.61
CA ASN A 262 13.18 5.59 -5.32
C ASN A 262 11.92 6.28 -4.77
N CYS A 263 11.19 7.04 -5.60
CA CYS A 263 9.89 7.55 -5.23
C CYS A 263 8.79 6.51 -5.47
N LYS A 264 7.85 6.42 -4.53
CA LYS A 264 6.52 5.88 -4.78
C LYS A 264 5.66 7.01 -5.34
N ILE A 265 5.04 6.81 -6.50
CA ILE A 265 4.27 7.84 -7.20
C ILE A 265 2.86 7.33 -7.44
N TRP A 266 1.86 8.20 -7.24
CA TRP A 266 0.46 7.88 -7.50
C TRP A 266 -0.34 9.13 -7.88
N LEU A 267 -1.48 8.90 -8.50
CA LEU A 267 -2.51 9.90 -8.72
C LEU A 267 -3.58 9.77 -7.64
N GLU A 268 -4.12 10.89 -7.16
CA GLU A 268 -5.24 10.89 -6.21
C GLU A 268 -6.27 11.95 -6.52
N THR A 269 -7.52 11.72 -6.13
CA THR A 269 -8.60 12.70 -6.24
C THR A 269 -9.22 12.97 -4.89
N THR A 270 -9.89 14.13 -4.77
CA THR A 270 -10.63 14.53 -3.59
C THR A 270 -12.12 14.68 -3.90
N ASP A 271 -12.96 14.58 -2.88
CA ASP A 271 -14.37 14.94 -2.96
C ASP A 271 -14.58 16.45 -2.73
N THR A 272 -15.83 16.86 -2.69
CA THR A 272 -16.23 18.26 -2.44
C THR A 272 -15.88 18.77 -1.05
N ALA A 273 -15.62 17.87 -0.11
CA ALA A 273 -15.14 18.19 1.26
C ALA A 273 -13.60 18.08 1.35
N ASN A 274 -12.92 18.01 0.22
CA ASN A 274 -11.47 17.86 0.11
C ASN A 274 -10.91 16.56 0.75
N ARG A 275 -11.71 15.51 0.90
CA ARG A 275 -11.23 14.22 1.39
C ARG A 275 -10.70 13.39 0.22
N ILE A 276 -9.60 12.69 0.43
CA ILE A 276 -9.05 11.76 -0.57
C ILE A 276 -10.05 10.65 -0.84
N THR A 277 -10.39 10.44 -2.10
CA THR A 277 -11.40 9.45 -2.51
C THR A 277 -10.80 8.25 -3.23
N TYR A 278 -9.80 8.47 -4.08
CA TYR A 278 -9.16 7.42 -4.85
C TYR A 278 -7.67 7.72 -5.03
N ALA A 279 -6.87 6.68 -5.09
CA ALA A 279 -5.49 6.75 -5.51
C ALA A 279 -5.20 5.65 -6.56
N ALA A 280 -4.35 5.95 -7.52
CA ALA A 280 -3.90 5.01 -8.54
C ALA A 280 -2.38 5.05 -8.62
N LEU A 281 -1.72 3.92 -8.32
CA LEU A 281 -0.27 3.82 -8.36
C LEU A 281 0.24 4.07 -9.78
N ALA A 282 1.29 4.88 -9.91
CA ALA A 282 1.97 5.10 -11.18
C ALA A 282 2.82 3.87 -11.55
N GLU A 283 2.92 3.61 -12.83
CA GLU A 283 3.81 2.59 -13.36
C GLU A 283 5.17 3.21 -13.70
N LYS A 284 6.25 2.46 -13.44
CA LYS A 284 7.57 2.81 -13.94
C LYS A 284 7.73 2.20 -15.32
N GLU A 285 8.16 2.99 -16.30
CA GLU A 285 8.54 2.48 -17.61
C GLU A 285 9.64 1.45 -17.44
N GLN A 286 9.46 0.28 -18.04
CA GLN A 286 10.51 -0.73 -18.08
C GLN A 286 11.57 -0.28 -19.10
N GLU A 287 12.81 -0.18 -18.66
CA GLU A 287 13.93 0.07 -19.56
C GLU A 287 14.22 -1.22 -20.35
N THR A 288 14.53 -1.03 -21.63
CA THR A 288 15.14 -2.05 -22.49
C THR A 288 16.64 -1.82 -22.46
N ALA A 289 17.40 -2.82 -22.04
CA ALA A 289 18.85 -2.78 -22.05
C ALA A 289 19.40 -3.03 -23.46
N VAL A 290 20.25 -2.15 -23.95
CA VAL A 290 21.00 -2.34 -25.21
C VAL A 290 22.48 -2.46 -24.87
N ASN A 291 23.03 -3.67 -25.08
CA ASN A 291 24.42 -4.00 -24.81
C ASN A 291 25.05 -4.50 -26.12
N ILE A 292 25.86 -3.67 -26.75
CA ILE A 292 26.62 -4.01 -27.95
C ILE A 292 28.10 -4.07 -27.59
N ALA A 293 28.69 -5.24 -27.70
CA ALA A 293 30.12 -5.43 -27.46
C ALA A 293 30.86 -5.51 -28.79
N ALA A 294 32.02 -4.86 -28.87
CA ALA A 294 32.88 -4.93 -30.05
C ALA A 294 33.47 -6.34 -30.23
N GLY A 295 33.43 -6.88 -31.44
CA GLY A 295 34.18 -8.05 -31.83
C GLY A 295 35.67 -7.76 -32.05
N ALA A 296 36.48 -8.81 -32.24
CA ALA A 296 37.91 -8.64 -32.47
C ALA A 296 38.17 -7.79 -33.72
N GLY A 297 39.06 -6.78 -33.61
CA GLY A 297 39.37 -5.85 -34.69
C GLY A 297 38.36 -4.71 -34.89
N LEU A 298 37.41 -4.54 -33.94
CA LEU A 298 36.44 -3.46 -33.92
C LEU A 298 36.60 -2.62 -32.67
N ASN A 299 36.16 -1.36 -32.77
CA ASN A 299 36.00 -0.47 -31.64
C ASN A 299 34.68 0.29 -31.70
N ILE A 300 34.01 0.49 -30.55
CA ILE A 300 32.84 1.34 -30.44
C ILE A 300 33.30 2.70 -30.01
N THR A 301 33.21 3.67 -30.92
CA THR A 301 33.80 5.02 -30.75
C THR A 301 32.84 6.04 -30.17
N SER A 302 31.53 5.70 -30.13
CA SER A 302 30.47 6.60 -29.65
C SER A 302 30.24 6.56 -28.14
N GLU A 303 30.94 5.72 -27.38
CA GLU A 303 30.75 5.50 -25.93
C GLU A 303 29.31 4.97 -25.56
N ASN A 304 28.45 4.72 -26.54
CA ASN A 304 27.05 4.36 -26.37
C ASN A 304 26.77 2.86 -26.57
N GLY A 305 27.78 2.02 -26.49
CA GLY A 305 27.63 0.56 -26.65
C GLY A 305 26.75 -0.09 -25.60
N VAL A 306 26.58 0.59 -24.44
CA VAL A 306 25.69 0.18 -23.36
C VAL A 306 24.75 1.33 -23.05
N GLN A 307 23.44 1.13 -23.21
CA GLN A 307 22.42 2.13 -22.89
C GLN A 307 21.11 1.50 -22.46
N GLY A 308 20.39 2.16 -21.57
CA GLY A 308 19.00 1.87 -21.24
C GLY A 308 18.09 2.80 -22.04
N VAL A 309 17.03 2.27 -22.62
CA VAL A 309 16.06 3.07 -23.38
C VAL A 309 14.64 2.57 -23.11
N VAL A 310 13.68 3.47 -23.25
CA VAL A 310 12.26 3.07 -23.19
C VAL A 310 11.95 2.19 -24.39
N PRO A 311 11.23 1.07 -24.21
CA PRO A 311 10.84 0.20 -25.32
C PRO A 311 10.21 0.97 -26.49
N ASN A 312 10.60 0.64 -27.72
CA ASN A 312 10.13 1.31 -28.94
C ASN A 312 10.53 2.80 -29.08
N THR A 313 11.49 3.27 -28.30
CA THR A 313 12.11 4.61 -28.52
C THR A 313 13.47 4.46 -29.17
N ALA A 314 13.91 5.52 -29.86
CA ALA A 314 15.18 5.51 -30.57
C ALA A 314 16.36 5.47 -29.60
N ILE A 315 17.34 4.58 -29.89
CA ILE A 315 18.61 4.59 -29.19
C ILE A 315 19.47 5.78 -29.64
N THR A 316 20.43 6.15 -28.81
CA THR A 316 21.55 6.98 -29.26
C THR A 316 22.42 6.16 -30.21
N ASN A 317 22.73 6.70 -31.38
CA ASN A 317 23.47 6.00 -32.42
C ASN A 317 24.77 5.41 -31.89
N ILE A 318 25.04 4.15 -32.21
CA ILE A 318 26.26 3.46 -31.86
C ILE A 318 27.16 3.43 -33.11
N ILE A 319 28.34 4.04 -33.02
CA ILE A 319 29.31 4.11 -34.09
C ILE A 319 30.38 3.05 -33.84
N VAL A 320 30.56 2.19 -34.83
CA VAL A 320 31.55 1.10 -34.79
C VAL A 320 32.58 1.30 -35.91
N GLU A 321 33.84 1.22 -35.56
CA GLU A 321 34.95 1.39 -36.51
C GLU A 321 35.88 0.18 -36.48
N ALA A 322 36.43 -0.19 -37.65
CA ALA A 322 37.50 -1.16 -37.74
C ALA A 322 38.81 -0.57 -37.24
N VAL A 323 39.50 -1.30 -36.38
CA VAL A 323 40.87 -0.90 -35.91
C VAL A 323 41.89 -0.96 -37.04
N ASP A 324 42.92 -0.16 -36.92
CA ASP A 324 44.02 -0.20 -37.92
C ASP A 324 44.53 -1.61 -38.23
N GLY A 325 44.64 -1.92 -39.50
CA GLY A 325 44.98 -3.27 -39.96
C GLY A 325 43.83 -4.28 -40.07
N TYR A 326 42.59 -3.83 -39.83
CA TYR A 326 41.38 -4.61 -40.01
C TYR A 326 40.42 -3.90 -40.97
N PHE A 327 39.49 -4.68 -41.56
CA PHE A 327 38.46 -4.15 -42.43
C PHE A 327 37.18 -5.00 -42.29
N LEU A 328 36.04 -4.45 -42.67
CA LEU A 328 34.78 -5.17 -42.78
C LEU A 328 34.63 -5.79 -44.15
N PRO A 329 34.47 -7.11 -44.30
CA PRO A 329 34.20 -7.75 -45.58
C PRO A 329 32.81 -7.33 -46.13
N ASP A 330 32.61 -7.50 -47.43
CA ASP A 330 31.30 -7.30 -48.05
C ASP A 330 30.29 -8.27 -47.44
N GLY A 331 29.09 -7.76 -47.06
CA GLY A 331 28.04 -8.53 -46.36
C GLY A 331 28.33 -8.80 -44.88
N TYR A 332 29.21 -8.03 -44.25
CA TYR A 332 29.51 -8.16 -42.82
C TYR A 332 28.26 -8.09 -41.94
N GLU A 333 27.29 -7.22 -42.30
CA GLU A 333 26.03 -7.02 -41.60
C GLU A 333 25.17 -8.28 -41.51
N ASP A 334 25.26 -9.17 -42.50
CA ASP A 334 24.49 -10.44 -42.52
C ASP A 334 24.89 -11.38 -41.35
N GLY A 335 26.10 -11.17 -40.80
CA GLY A 335 26.62 -11.91 -39.66
C GLY A 335 26.13 -11.41 -38.32
N ILE A 336 25.47 -10.22 -38.23
CA ILE A 336 25.01 -9.64 -36.99
C ILE A 336 23.60 -10.16 -36.69
N GLN A 337 23.45 -10.91 -35.59
CA GLN A 337 22.20 -11.51 -35.18
C GLN A 337 21.64 -10.85 -33.92
N GLY A 338 20.35 -10.93 -33.71
CA GLY A 338 19.69 -10.48 -32.45
C GLY A 338 19.48 -8.98 -32.34
N LEU A 339 19.38 -8.25 -33.43
CA LEU A 339 19.25 -6.80 -33.48
C LEU A 339 17.92 -6.29 -32.90
N ASN A 340 16.83 -7.10 -32.80
CA ASN A 340 15.59 -6.82 -32.08
C ASN A 340 15.04 -5.38 -32.22
N GLY A 341 14.91 -4.90 -33.46
CA GLY A 341 14.45 -3.53 -33.74
C GLY A 341 15.58 -2.51 -33.97
N LEU A 342 16.84 -2.94 -33.87
CA LEU A 342 17.99 -2.18 -34.34
C LEU A 342 18.31 -2.49 -35.77
N THR A 343 18.98 -1.57 -36.43
CA THR A 343 19.44 -1.71 -37.83
C THR A 343 20.88 -1.21 -37.96
N VAL A 344 21.62 -1.84 -38.87
CA VAL A 344 22.95 -1.40 -39.28
C VAL A 344 22.82 -0.51 -40.50
N THR A 345 23.47 0.65 -40.46
CA THR A 345 23.46 1.65 -41.55
C THR A 345 24.85 2.21 -41.80
N ASN A 346 25.03 2.91 -42.92
CA ASN A 346 26.27 3.57 -43.30
C ASN A 346 27.47 2.63 -43.30
N ILE A 347 27.26 1.40 -43.70
CA ILE A 347 28.30 0.39 -43.72
C ILE A 347 29.37 0.72 -44.81
N THR A 348 30.60 0.67 -44.39
CA THR A 348 31.80 0.84 -45.22
C THR A 348 32.83 -0.23 -44.81
N LYS A 349 33.94 -0.30 -45.53
CA LYS A 349 35.08 -1.13 -45.10
C LYS A 349 35.69 -0.75 -43.76
N ASN A 350 35.47 0.49 -43.33
CA ASN A 350 36.09 1.05 -42.12
C ASN A 350 35.13 1.12 -40.90
N GLY A 351 33.82 0.85 -41.07
CA GLY A 351 32.88 0.89 -39.96
C GLY A 351 31.44 1.03 -40.42
N PHE A 352 30.56 1.17 -39.42
CA PHE A 352 29.09 1.30 -39.60
C PHE A 352 28.45 1.98 -38.40
N THR A 353 27.17 2.28 -38.51
CA THR A 353 26.34 2.82 -37.45
C THR A 353 25.19 1.87 -37.10
N ILE A 354 24.92 1.64 -35.81
CA ILE A 354 23.73 0.96 -35.33
C ILE A 354 22.76 2.01 -34.80
N LEU A 355 21.51 1.93 -35.22
CA LEU A 355 20.42 2.78 -34.78
C LEU A 355 19.12 1.99 -34.77
N GLY A 356 18.04 2.53 -34.19
CA GLY A 356 16.72 1.89 -34.22
C GLY A 356 15.95 2.08 -32.91
N THR A 357 14.85 1.34 -32.78
CA THR A 357 13.89 1.42 -31.66
C THR A 357 13.63 0.03 -31.11
N PRO A 358 14.47 -0.47 -30.19
CA PRO A 358 14.32 -1.82 -29.65
C PRO A 358 13.04 -1.95 -28.82
N ALA A 359 12.31 -3.05 -29.01
CA ALA A 359 11.11 -3.37 -28.23
C ALA A 359 11.42 -4.27 -27.01
N SER A 360 12.60 -4.84 -26.95
CA SER A 360 13.09 -5.74 -25.88
C SER A 360 14.61 -5.68 -25.80
N ASP A 361 15.16 -6.24 -24.75
CA ASP A 361 16.61 -6.27 -24.52
C ASP A 361 17.41 -6.77 -25.74
N VAL A 362 18.48 -6.06 -26.02
CA VAL A 362 19.46 -6.37 -27.07
C VAL A 362 20.80 -6.66 -26.40
N ASN A 363 21.34 -7.84 -26.65
CA ASN A 363 22.64 -8.22 -26.12
C ASN A 363 23.45 -8.92 -27.21
N ILE A 364 24.36 -8.19 -27.84
CA ILE A 364 25.08 -8.62 -29.05
C ILE A 364 26.59 -8.44 -28.83
N THR A 365 27.35 -9.46 -29.21
CA THR A 365 28.77 -9.32 -29.51
C THR A 365 28.93 -9.31 -31.03
N LEU A 366 29.46 -8.20 -31.57
CA LEU A 366 29.66 -8.08 -33.03
C LEU A 366 30.64 -9.13 -33.55
N PRO A 367 30.42 -9.67 -34.76
CA PRO A 367 31.38 -10.56 -35.40
C PRO A 367 32.77 -9.92 -35.51
N PRO A 368 33.86 -10.68 -35.56
CA PRO A 368 35.20 -10.13 -35.74
C PRO A 368 35.38 -9.48 -37.12
N ALA A 369 36.10 -8.38 -37.18
CA ALA A 369 36.57 -7.84 -38.46
C ALA A 369 37.69 -8.68 -39.06
N THR A 370 37.88 -8.59 -40.36
CA THR A 370 38.92 -9.30 -41.09
C THR A 370 40.27 -8.58 -41.02
N LYS A 371 41.31 -9.30 -40.66
CA LYS A 371 42.68 -8.71 -40.63
C LYS A 371 43.19 -8.52 -42.05
N ALA A 372 43.68 -7.30 -42.36
CA ALA A 372 44.31 -7.03 -43.64
C ALA A 372 45.63 -7.82 -43.79
N VAL A 373 45.77 -8.53 -44.89
CA VAL A 373 47.04 -9.21 -45.24
C VAL A 373 47.66 -8.43 -46.34
N TYR A 374 48.83 -7.86 -46.08
CA TYR A 374 49.64 -7.20 -47.10
C TYR A 374 50.60 -8.22 -47.67
N SER A 375 50.42 -8.57 -48.95
CA SER A 375 51.47 -9.30 -49.69
C SER A 375 52.60 -8.34 -50.06
N MET A 376 53.79 -8.60 -49.57
CA MET A 376 55.00 -7.92 -50.03
C MET A 376 55.45 -8.51 -51.38
#